data_dd7a4e3caa83a1a1cdf721b24b441c1e
#
_entry.id   dd7a4e3caa83a1a1cdf721b24b441c1e
#
_cell.length_a   1.000
_cell.length_b   1.000
_cell.length_c   1.000
_cell.angle_alpha   90.00
_cell.angle_beta   90.00
_cell.angle_gamma   90.00
#
_symmetry.space_group_name_H-M   'P 1'
#
loop_
_entity.id
_entity.type
_entity.pdbx_description
1 polymer ?
#
loop_
_entity_poly.entity_id
_entity_poly.type
_entity_poly.pdbx_seq_one_letter_code
_entity_poly.pdbx_strand_id
1 'polypeptide(L)'
;WKKQKYKKIFNHLKIIIFIIPFLISVNKTYATDLPKPLKSEDFHQVDIEKVKIGRLLFHDKILSANRNIACATCHSHDLGGSDGLSLGIGEGGQGIGLERTAGEGDDKIKKRIPRNALALWNLGFKDITTLLHDGRVTKSNIFGNGFNTPAQEALPKGLDNIVAVQA
;
A
#
# COMPACT_ATOMS: atom_id res chain seq x y z
N TRP A 1 70.49 -0.18 6.02
CA TRP A 1 69.54 0.94 5.88
C TRP A 1 68.79 0.89 4.57
N LYS A 2 69.34 0.61 3.45
CA LYS A 2 68.66 0.49 2.13
C LYS A 2 67.68 -0.67 2.09
N LYS A 3 67.96 -1.84 2.61
CA LYS A 3 67.04 -3.02 2.61
C LYS A 3 65.75 -2.78 3.38
N GLN A 4 65.79 -1.99 4.42
CA GLN A 4 64.60 -1.68 5.23
C GLN A 4 63.65 -0.70 4.53
N LYS A 5 64.19 0.25 3.75
CA LYS A 5 63.44 1.21 2.95
C LYS A 5 62.64 0.51 1.82
N TYR A 6 63.28 -0.43 1.12
CA TYR A 6 62.61 -1.22 0.06
C TYR A 6 61.53 -2.12 0.61
N LYS A 7 61.72 -2.72 1.79
CA LYS A 7 60.67 -3.56 2.43
C LYS A 7 59.42 -2.76 2.78
N LYS A 8 59.58 -1.52 3.21
CA LYS A 8 58.45 -0.62 3.52
C LYS A 8 57.69 -0.19 2.27
N ILE A 9 58.39 0.15 1.18
CA ILE A 9 57.82 0.51 -0.11
C ILE A 9 57.02 -0.68 -0.72
N PHE A 10 57.60 -1.89 -0.62
CA PHE A 10 56.98 -3.11 -1.16
C PHE A 10 55.68 -3.50 -0.42
N ASN A 11 55.60 -3.24 0.90
CA ASN A 11 54.38 -3.45 1.67
C ASN A 11 53.27 -2.43 1.31
N HIS A 12 53.62 -1.17 1.10
CA HIS A 12 52.64 -0.17 0.65
C HIS A 12 52.13 -0.47 -0.77
N LEU A 13 53.00 -0.93 -1.66
CA LEU A 13 52.65 -1.31 -3.02
C LEU A 13 51.66 -2.51 -3.02
N LYS A 14 51.87 -3.50 -2.16
CA LYS A 14 50.93 -4.63 -1.98
C LYS A 14 49.56 -4.17 -1.49
N ILE A 15 49.50 -3.24 -0.55
CA ILE A 15 48.22 -2.70 -0.03
C ILE A 15 47.48 -1.95 -1.14
N ILE A 16 48.17 -1.14 -1.94
CA ILE A 16 47.58 -0.41 -3.06
C ILE A 16 47.02 -1.37 -4.11
N ILE A 17 47.73 -2.44 -4.46
CA ILE A 17 47.29 -3.45 -5.44
C ILE A 17 46.05 -4.20 -4.95
N PHE A 18 45.87 -4.37 -3.64
CA PHE A 18 44.67 -5.01 -3.08
C PHE A 18 43.46 -4.06 -2.97
N ILE A 19 43.69 -2.77 -2.74
CA ILE A 19 42.64 -1.76 -2.56
C ILE A 19 42.01 -1.35 -3.91
N ILE A 20 42.82 -1.21 -4.96
CA ILE A 20 42.37 -0.80 -6.29
C ILE A 20 41.26 -1.72 -6.87
N PRO A 21 41.39 -3.06 -6.89
CA PRO A 21 40.30 -3.92 -7.40
C PRO A 21 39.05 -3.90 -6.50
N PHE A 22 39.20 -3.67 -5.20
CA PHE A 22 38.07 -3.52 -4.29
C PHE A 22 37.28 -2.24 -4.57
N LEU A 23 37.95 -1.12 -4.82
CA LEU A 23 37.30 0.14 -5.18
C LEU A 23 36.64 0.08 -6.56
N ILE A 24 37.19 -0.67 -7.51
CA ILE A 24 36.61 -0.87 -8.85
C ILE A 24 35.39 -1.79 -8.79
N SER A 25 35.37 -2.75 -7.86
CA SER A 25 34.22 -3.68 -7.70
C SER A 25 33.00 -3.02 -7.10
N VAL A 26 33.13 -1.93 -6.33
CA VAL A 26 32.00 -1.24 -5.68
C VAL A 26 31.21 -0.35 -6.66
N ASN A 27 31.76 -0.03 -7.83
CA ASN A 27 31.14 0.90 -8.78
C ASN A 27 30.28 0.24 -9.87
N LYS A 28 29.97 -1.04 -9.78
CA LYS A 28 28.94 -1.67 -10.61
C LYS A 28 27.59 -1.70 -9.91
N THR A 29 27.11 -0.56 -9.46
CA THR A 29 25.66 -0.37 -9.30
C THR A 29 25.08 -0.31 -10.70
N TYR A 30 24.62 -1.44 -11.20
CA TYR A 30 23.73 -1.44 -12.34
C TYR A 30 22.48 -0.69 -11.87
N ALA A 31 22.28 0.53 -12.36
CA ALA A 31 20.97 1.10 -12.41
C ALA A 31 20.15 0.14 -13.30
N THR A 32 19.40 -0.76 -12.68
CA THR A 32 18.39 -1.51 -13.39
C THR A 32 17.49 -0.48 -14.08
N ASP A 33 17.12 -0.72 -15.30
CA ASP A 33 16.18 0.15 -16.01
C ASP A 33 15.01 0.48 -15.09
N LEU A 34 14.77 1.77 -14.91
CA LEU A 34 13.61 2.20 -14.13
C LEU A 34 12.34 1.64 -14.78
N PRO A 35 11.35 1.28 -13.96
CA PRO A 35 10.06 0.87 -14.50
C PRO A 35 9.55 1.93 -15.47
N LYS A 36 8.94 1.50 -16.58
CA LYS A 36 8.33 2.44 -17.51
C LYS A 36 7.22 3.24 -16.83
N PRO A 37 7.06 4.53 -17.14
CA PRO A 37 5.95 5.32 -16.63
C PRO A 37 4.61 4.66 -16.97
N LEU A 38 3.70 4.64 -16.00
CA LEU A 38 2.34 4.14 -16.22
C LEU A 38 1.59 5.03 -17.20
N LYS A 39 0.76 4.43 -18.02
CA LYS A 39 -0.09 5.08 -19.01
C LYS A 39 -1.57 4.83 -18.70
N SER A 40 -2.46 5.59 -19.32
CA SER A 40 -3.90 5.43 -19.13
C SER A 40 -4.42 4.03 -19.46
N GLU A 41 -3.80 3.36 -20.45
CA GLU A 41 -4.13 1.98 -20.84
C GLU A 41 -3.81 0.93 -19.78
N ASP A 42 -2.93 1.25 -18.82
CA ASP A 42 -2.56 0.36 -17.71
C ASP A 42 -3.62 0.33 -16.63
N PHE A 43 -4.60 1.23 -16.68
CA PHE A 43 -5.70 1.33 -15.73
C PHE A 43 -7.01 0.76 -16.29
N HIS A 44 -7.87 0.30 -15.38
CA HIS A 44 -9.23 -0.09 -15.73
C HIS A 44 -10.00 1.12 -16.27
N GLN A 45 -10.76 0.91 -17.34
CA GLN A 45 -11.70 1.91 -17.82
C GLN A 45 -12.85 2.04 -16.84
N VAL A 46 -13.30 3.27 -16.64
CA VAL A 46 -14.36 3.57 -15.67
C VAL A 46 -15.57 4.20 -16.35
N ASP A 47 -16.76 3.88 -15.86
CA ASP A 47 -18.00 4.54 -16.21
C ASP A 47 -18.11 5.83 -15.39
N ILE A 48 -18.11 6.97 -16.06
CA ILE A 48 -18.12 8.29 -15.42
C ILE A 48 -19.39 8.53 -14.57
N GLU A 49 -20.54 8.00 -14.96
CA GLU A 49 -21.77 8.14 -14.19
C GLU A 49 -21.69 7.32 -12.88
N LYS A 50 -21.14 6.11 -12.95
CA LYS A 50 -20.85 5.32 -11.74
C LYS A 50 -19.82 5.99 -10.84
N VAL A 51 -18.81 6.64 -11.41
CA VAL A 51 -17.81 7.41 -10.63
C VAL A 51 -18.45 8.55 -9.85
N LYS A 52 -19.40 9.28 -10.47
CA LYS A 52 -20.14 10.37 -9.78
C LYS A 52 -20.92 9.84 -8.59
N ILE A 53 -21.64 8.74 -8.77
CA ILE A 53 -22.41 8.07 -7.69
C ILE A 53 -21.44 7.55 -6.62
N GLY A 54 -20.37 6.87 -7.02
CA GLY A 54 -19.36 6.35 -6.11
C GLY A 54 -18.71 7.44 -5.25
N ARG A 55 -18.48 8.63 -5.82
CA ARG A 55 -17.99 9.79 -5.08
C ARG A 55 -18.96 10.22 -3.98
N LEU A 56 -20.26 10.26 -4.27
CA LEU A 56 -21.27 10.58 -3.25
C LEU A 56 -21.29 9.54 -2.15
N LEU A 57 -21.34 8.26 -2.51
CA LEU A 57 -21.35 7.14 -1.56
C LEU A 57 -20.08 7.09 -0.71
N PHE A 58 -18.94 7.44 -1.26
CA PHE A 58 -17.65 7.47 -0.53
C PHE A 58 -17.66 8.45 0.66
N HIS A 59 -18.43 9.52 0.57
CA HIS A 59 -18.58 10.51 1.63
C HIS A 59 -19.86 10.36 2.45
N ASP A 60 -20.78 9.49 2.01
CA ASP A 60 -22.03 9.24 2.71
C ASP A 60 -21.86 8.12 3.73
N LYS A 61 -22.52 8.26 4.86
CA LYS A 61 -22.52 7.28 5.95
C LYS A 61 -23.54 6.15 5.74
N ILE A 62 -24.33 6.19 4.65
CA ILE A 62 -25.40 5.23 4.39
C ILE A 62 -24.91 3.79 4.28
N LEU A 63 -23.66 3.58 3.84
CA LEU A 63 -23.04 2.26 3.71
C LEU A 63 -22.52 1.69 5.04
N SER A 64 -22.48 2.49 6.10
CA SER A 64 -22.11 2.05 7.44
C SER A 64 -23.35 1.50 8.17
N ALA A 65 -23.22 0.36 8.84
CA ALA A 65 -24.32 -0.28 9.56
C ALA A 65 -24.99 0.66 10.56
N ASN A 66 -24.19 1.40 11.33
CA ASN A 66 -24.68 2.37 12.34
C ASN A 66 -24.79 3.80 11.80
N ARG A 67 -24.52 4.03 10.51
CA ARG A 67 -24.57 5.35 9.84
C ARG A 67 -23.75 6.43 10.54
N ASN A 68 -22.63 6.05 11.14
CA ASN A 68 -21.75 6.96 11.90
C ASN A 68 -20.39 7.19 11.24
N ILE A 69 -20.04 6.39 10.23
CA ILE A 69 -18.76 6.45 9.52
C ILE A 69 -18.98 6.38 8.01
N ALA A 70 -18.17 7.08 7.23
CA ALA A 70 -18.09 6.97 5.77
C ALA A 70 -16.72 6.44 5.36
N CYS A 71 -16.56 5.99 4.11
CA CYS A 71 -15.25 5.58 3.59
C CYS A 71 -14.22 6.70 3.75
N ALA A 72 -14.61 7.95 3.40
CA ALA A 72 -13.77 9.13 3.55
C ALA A 72 -13.30 9.43 4.98
N THR A 73 -13.94 8.85 5.99
CA THR A 73 -13.54 9.03 7.39
C THR A 73 -12.16 8.44 7.67
N CYS A 74 -11.84 7.30 7.04
CA CYS A 74 -10.57 6.59 7.19
C CYS A 74 -9.69 6.67 5.94
N HIS A 75 -10.24 7.15 4.81
CA HIS A 75 -9.54 7.25 3.54
C HIS A 75 -9.59 8.69 3.01
N SER A 76 -8.97 9.61 3.76
CA SER A 76 -8.94 11.03 3.41
C SER A 76 -8.01 11.28 2.23
N HIS A 77 -8.49 12.08 1.26
CA HIS A 77 -7.67 12.54 0.13
C HIS A 77 -6.42 13.29 0.62
N ASP A 78 -6.58 14.17 1.60
CA ASP A 78 -5.51 15.03 2.10
C ASP A 78 -4.43 14.26 2.89
N LEU A 79 -4.73 13.02 3.26
CA LEU A 79 -3.83 12.12 3.98
C LEU A 79 -3.37 10.93 3.12
N GLY A 80 -3.28 11.14 1.80
CA GLY A 80 -2.80 10.11 0.88
C GLY A 80 -3.78 8.94 0.69
N GLY A 81 -5.08 9.15 0.91
CA GLY A 81 -6.11 8.10 0.84
C GLY A 81 -6.11 7.17 2.05
N SER A 82 -5.50 7.61 3.16
CA SER A 82 -5.42 6.94 4.45
C SER A 82 -6.01 7.83 5.54
N ASP A 83 -5.91 7.45 6.82
CA ASP A 83 -6.36 8.26 7.96
C ASP A 83 -5.22 9.01 8.66
N GLY A 84 -3.97 8.85 8.21
CA GLY A 84 -2.78 9.46 8.82
C GLY A 84 -2.38 8.86 10.17
N LEU A 85 -3.07 7.82 10.64
CA LEU A 85 -2.81 7.15 11.92
C LEU A 85 -2.01 5.86 11.70
N SER A 86 -1.06 5.56 12.56
CA SER A 86 -0.31 4.30 12.50
C SER A 86 -1.20 3.07 12.72
N LEU A 87 -2.22 3.19 13.55
CA LEU A 87 -3.28 2.21 13.77
C LEU A 87 -4.63 2.92 13.64
N GLY A 88 -5.45 2.47 12.72
CA GLY A 88 -6.75 3.06 12.45
C GLY A 88 -7.70 3.01 13.65
N ILE A 89 -8.61 3.97 13.67
CA ILE A 89 -9.75 4.00 14.59
C ILE A 89 -11.00 3.71 13.75
N GLY A 90 -11.60 2.56 13.95
CA GLY A 90 -12.77 2.13 13.20
C GLY A 90 -14.04 2.87 13.61
N GLU A 91 -15.18 2.19 13.40
CA GLU A 91 -16.48 2.65 13.81
C GLU A 91 -16.53 2.92 15.32
N GLY A 92 -17.28 3.92 15.73
CA GLY A 92 -17.35 4.42 17.14
C GLY A 92 -16.36 5.51 17.47
N GLY A 93 -15.33 5.72 16.63
CA GLY A 93 -14.42 6.87 16.79
C GLY A 93 -15.07 8.18 16.35
N GLN A 94 -14.59 9.30 16.92
CA GLN A 94 -15.05 10.65 16.63
C GLN A 94 -13.92 11.49 16.01
N GLY A 95 -14.29 12.42 15.11
CA GLY A 95 -13.33 13.26 14.39
C GLY A 95 -12.83 12.61 13.09
N ILE A 96 -11.85 13.26 12.45
CA ILE A 96 -11.28 12.88 11.15
C ILE A 96 -9.75 12.98 11.21
N GLY A 97 -9.06 12.13 10.47
CA GLY A 97 -7.62 12.17 10.32
C GLY A 97 -6.88 12.08 11.66
N LEU A 98 -5.85 12.87 11.85
CA LEU A 98 -5.01 12.86 13.04
C LEU A 98 -5.75 13.27 14.33
N GLU A 99 -6.82 14.04 14.20
CA GLU A 99 -7.67 14.48 15.32
C GLU A 99 -8.72 13.42 15.72
N ARG A 100 -8.77 12.29 15.02
CA ARG A 100 -9.73 11.23 15.31
C ARG A 100 -9.41 10.54 16.63
N THR A 101 -10.38 10.54 17.53
CA THR A 101 -10.30 9.93 18.88
C THR A 101 -11.04 8.60 18.95
N ALA A 102 -10.83 7.88 20.04
CA ALA A 102 -11.53 6.63 20.32
C ALA A 102 -13.05 6.77 20.49
N GLY A 103 -13.58 7.99 20.55
CA GLY A 103 -14.96 8.26 20.86
C GLY A 103 -15.27 8.18 22.35
N GLU A 104 -16.54 8.35 22.69
CA GLU A 104 -17.06 8.38 24.05
C GLU A 104 -18.33 7.55 24.16
N GLY A 105 -18.78 7.26 25.37
CA GLY A 105 -20.01 6.52 25.64
C GLY A 105 -19.92 5.03 25.26
N ASP A 106 -21.04 4.45 24.95
CA ASP A 106 -21.19 3.01 24.70
C ASP A 106 -20.56 2.59 23.35
N ASP A 107 -20.49 3.51 22.38
CA ASP A 107 -19.90 3.29 21.07
C ASP A 107 -18.37 3.45 21.05
N LYS A 108 -17.78 3.88 22.17
CA LYS A 108 -16.32 4.03 22.27
C LYS A 108 -15.60 2.78 21.85
N ILE A 109 -14.63 2.92 20.94
CA ILE A 109 -13.83 1.78 20.51
C ILE A 109 -13.03 1.18 21.66
N LYS A 110 -13.02 -0.15 21.75
CA LYS A 110 -12.23 -0.89 22.77
C LYS A 110 -10.83 -1.22 22.30
N LYS A 111 -10.63 -1.34 20.98
CA LYS A 111 -9.33 -1.67 20.36
C LYS A 111 -9.19 -0.91 19.06
N ARG A 112 -7.98 -0.46 18.76
CA ARG A 112 -7.63 0.06 17.45
C ARG A 112 -7.57 -1.06 16.42
N ILE A 113 -7.79 -0.71 15.16
CA ILE A 113 -7.55 -1.61 14.04
C ILE A 113 -6.04 -1.90 13.98
N PRO A 114 -5.63 -3.18 13.84
CA PRO A 114 -4.23 -3.58 13.99
C PRO A 114 -3.31 -3.13 12.85
N ARG A 115 -3.84 -2.40 11.87
CA ARG A 115 -3.14 -1.90 10.69
C ARG A 115 -3.56 -0.47 10.36
N ASN A 116 -2.68 0.23 9.67
CA ASN A 116 -2.98 1.50 9.04
C ASN A 116 -4.07 1.31 7.97
N ALA A 117 -4.92 2.32 7.76
CA ALA A 117 -5.86 2.34 6.65
C ALA A 117 -5.10 2.32 5.31
N LEU A 118 -5.47 1.41 4.42
CA LEU A 118 -4.84 1.25 3.12
C LEU A 118 -5.01 2.53 2.30
N ALA A 119 -3.93 3.05 1.74
CA ALA A 119 -3.99 4.15 0.79
C ALA A 119 -4.77 3.74 -0.46
N LEU A 120 -5.68 4.60 -0.94
CA LEU A 120 -6.55 4.29 -2.08
C LEU A 120 -6.03 4.85 -3.43
N TRP A 121 -4.76 5.24 -3.49
CA TRP A 121 -4.14 5.73 -4.72
C TRP A 121 -3.77 4.60 -5.67
N ASN A 122 -3.99 4.82 -6.97
CA ASN A 122 -3.62 3.92 -8.07
C ASN A 122 -4.24 2.52 -8.01
N LEU A 123 -5.26 2.27 -7.19
CA LEU A 123 -5.90 0.95 -7.09
C LEU A 123 -6.65 0.52 -8.37
N GLY A 124 -6.84 1.43 -9.32
CA GLY A 124 -7.34 1.10 -10.65
C GLY A 124 -6.31 0.50 -11.60
N PHE A 125 -5.04 0.38 -11.20
CA PHE A 125 -4.00 -0.24 -12.01
C PHE A 125 -4.28 -1.74 -12.18
N LYS A 126 -4.21 -2.22 -13.43
CA LYS A 126 -4.66 -3.58 -13.80
C LYS A 126 -3.87 -4.70 -13.13
N ASP A 127 -2.60 -4.46 -12.82
CA ASP A 127 -1.73 -5.45 -12.19
C ASP A 127 -1.92 -5.54 -10.66
N ILE A 128 -2.79 -4.72 -10.07
CA ILE A 128 -3.20 -4.91 -8.69
C ILE A 128 -4.14 -6.10 -8.61
N THR A 129 -3.59 -7.23 -8.22
CA THR A 129 -4.29 -8.51 -8.11
C THR A 129 -4.44 -9.01 -6.69
N THR A 130 -3.87 -8.29 -5.73
CA THR A 130 -3.89 -8.67 -4.32
C THR A 130 -3.99 -7.43 -3.46
N LEU A 131 -4.87 -7.45 -2.45
CA LEU A 131 -5.02 -6.42 -1.44
C LEU A 131 -4.78 -7.00 -0.05
N LEU A 132 -4.50 -6.10 0.90
CA LEU A 132 -4.13 -6.36 2.28
C LEU A 132 -2.78 -7.10 2.39
N HIS A 133 -2.11 -6.91 3.52
CA HIS A 133 -0.73 -7.39 3.72
C HIS A 133 -0.60 -8.92 3.73
N ASP A 134 -1.68 -9.62 4.05
CA ASP A 134 -1.75 -11.09 4.12
C ASP A 134 -2.36 -11.72 2.86
N GLY A 135 -2.67 -10.91 1.84
CA GLY A 135 -3.20 -11.39 0.58
C GLY A 135 -4.60 -12.00 0.66
N ARG A 136 -5.35 -11.74 1.75
CA ARG A 136 -6.69 -12.34 1.94
C ARG A 136 -7.72 -11.94 0.91
N VAL A 137 -7.47 -10.88 0.13
CA VAL A 137 -8.27 -10.49 -1.03
C VAL A 137 -7.36 -10.58 -2.25
N THR A 138 -7.58 -11.56 -3.11
CA THR A 138 -6.75 -11.77 -4.31
C THR A 138 -7.57 -12.30 -5.48
N LYS A 139 -7.16 -11.96 -6.70
CA LYS A 139 -7.71 -12.57 -7.91
C LYS A 139 -7.37 -14.05 -7.93
N SER A 140 -8.39 -14.90 -8.03
CA SER A 140 -8.26 -16.35 -8.00
C SER A 140 -9.57 -16.99 -8.43
N ASN A 141 -9.52 -18.20 -8.95
CA ASN A 141 -10.73 -18.92 -9.35
C ASN A 141 -11.06 -20.10 -8.43
N ILE A 142 -10.55 -20.11 -7.20
CA ILE A 142 -10.79 -21.20 -6.24
C ILE A 142 -12.29 -21.37 -5.97
N PHE A 143 -13.05 -20.27 -5.83
CA PHE A 143 -14.49 -20.28 -5.57
C PHE A 143 -15.35 -20.04 -6.81
N GLY A 144 -14.77 -20.05 -8.02
CA GLY A 144 -15.50 -19.87 -9.27
C GLY A 144 -16.10 -18.47 -9.53
N ASN A 145 -15.80 -17.50 -8.66
CA ASN A 145 -16.26 -16.10 -8.75
C ASN A 145 -15.15 -15.12 -9.17
N GLY A 146 -13.96 -15.62 -9.47
CA GLY A 146 -12.80 -14.81 -9.89
C GLY A 146 -11.95 -14.26 -8.76
N PHE A 147 -12.32 -14.50 -7.50
CA PHE A 147 -11.64 -13.96 -6.33
C PHE A 147 -11.53 -14.95 -5.18
N ASN A 148 -10.47 -14.85 -4.41
CA ASN A 148 -10.33 -15.50 -3.11
C ASN A 148 -10.46 -14.42 -2.05
N THR A 149 -11.45 -14.55 -1.18
CA THR A 149 -11.74 -13.62 -0.08
C THR A 149 -12.28 -14.37 1.13
N PRO A 150 -12.32 -13.77 2.32
CA PRO A 150 -13.00 -14.36 3.47
C PRO A 150 -14.48 -14.64 3.26
N ALA A 151 -15.13 -13.97 2.30
CA ALA A 151 -16.55 -14.22 1.95
C ALA A 151 -16.74 -15.50 1.13
N GLN A 152 -15.69 -16.03 0.51
CA GLN A 152 -15.73 -17.26 -0.28
C GLN A 152 -16.85 -17.24 -1.34
N GLU A 153 -17.72 -18.25 -1.36
CA GLU A 153 -18.88 -18.34 -2.28
C GLU A 153 -19.98 -17.32 -1.99
N ALA A 154 -20.00 -16.74 -0.79
CA ALA A 154 -20.99 -15.72 -0.40
C ALA A 154 -20.70 -14.34 -1.04
N LEU A 155 -19.55 -14.19 -1.70
CA LEU A 155 -19.22 -12.96 -2.42
C LEU A 155 -20.27 -12.72 -3.53
N PRO A 156 -20.83 -11.49 -3.63
CA PRO A 156 -21.77 -11.15 -4.69
C PRO A 156 -21.19 -11.43 -6.09
N LYS A 157 -22.01 -11.93 -6.98
CA LYS A 157 -21.61 -12.15 -8.39
C LYS A 157 -21.55 -10.83 -9.16
N GLY A 158 -20.74 -10.80 -10.21
CA GLY A 158 -20.64 -9.65 -11.11
C GLY A 158 -19.71 -8.54 -10.65
N LEU A 159 -18.93 -8.76 -9.61
CA LEU A 159 -17.82 -7.87 -9.26
C LEU A 159 -16.68 -8.08 -10.27
N ASP A 160 -16.17 -6.99 -10.83
CA ASP A 160 -15.21 -7.01 -11.95
C ASP A 160 -13.79 -6.58 -11.55
N ASN A 161 -13.64 -6.02 -10.36
CA ASN A 161 -12.33 -5.57 -9.88
C ASN A 161 -12.15 -5.81 -8.38
N ILE A 162 -10.89 -5.90 -7.98
CA ILE A 162 -10.51 -6.28 -6.62
C ILE A 162 -10.89 -5.23 -5.57
N VAL A 163 -11.04 -3.95 -5.97
CA VAL A 163 -11.45 -2.88 -5.05
C VAL A 163 -12.91 -3.01 -4.71
N ALA A 164 -13.77 -3.31 -5.71
CA ALA A 164 -15.20 -3.59 -5.49
C ALA A 164 -15.42 -4.82 -4.60
N VAL A 165 -14.52 -5.80 -4.66
CA VAL A 165 -14.56 -7.00 -3.81
C VAL A 165 -14.21 -6.69 -2.35
N GLN A 166 -13.32 -5.72 -2.13
CA GLN A 166 -12.91 -5.30 -0.79
C GLN A 166 -13.93 -4.38 -0.11
N ALA A 167 -14.63 -3.53 -0.89
CA ALA A 167 -15.62 -2.58 -0.38
C ALA A 167 -16.89 -3.27 0.09
#